data_1b6044f65dbc3754141e1e1bae151c11
#
_entry.id   1b6044f65dbc3754141e1e1bae151c11
#
_cell.length_a   1.000
_cell.length_b   1.000
_cell.length_c   1.000
_cell.angle_alpha   90.00
_cell.angle_beta   90.00
_cell.angle_gamma   90.00
#
_symmetry.space_group_name_H-M   'P 1'
#
loop_
_entity.id
_entity.type
_entity.pdbx_description
1 polymer ?
#
loop_
_entity_poly.entity_id
_entity_poly.type
_entity_poly.pdbx_seq_one_letter_code
_entity_poly.pdbx_strand_id
1 'polypeptide(L)'
;MKNMMKKYYELQNLNDKEKMDYFRAVYPNLNDNIIYYFLVRHLGTEFVYEEFSQLNLSKCYVEELELSNNQIFEIEYADFCSFKNETVQYYNILNEVAPNYFITGTWTGPILTTPRNNKLVAIDGNNRLRMLRCYLKHTNMPICDKHRIYVIRQND
;
A
#
# COMPACT_ATOMS: atom_id res chain seq x y z
N MET A 1 -7.78 1.04 -22.33
CA MET A 1 -8.63 1.00 -21.12
C MET A 1 -9.71 -0.08 -21.18
N LYS A 2 -10.67 -0.09 -22.14
CA LYS A 2 -11.75 -1.12 -22.24
C LYS A 2 -11.26 -2.58 -22.28
N ASN A 3 -10.17 -2.89 -22.99
CA ASN A 3 -9.63 -4.25 -23.08
C ASN A 3 -8.95 -4.71 -21.77
N MET A 4 -8.36 -3.80 -21.04
CA MET A 4 -7.74 -4.08 -19.75
C MET A 4 -8.81 -4.38 -18.69
N MET A 5 -9.88 -3.60 -18.64
CA MET A 5 -11.01 -3.83 -17.72
C MET A 5 -11.69 -5.20 -17.99
N LYS A 6 -11.93 -5.57 -19.24
CA LYS A 6 -12.51 -6.87 -19.58
C LYS A 6 -11.66 -8.03 -19.04
N LYS A 7 -10.35 -7.93 -19.19
CA LYS A 7 -9.40 -8.94 -18.72
C LYS A 7 -9.37 -9.03 -17.18
N TYR A 8 -9.51 -7.90 -16.48
CA TYR A 8 -9.60 -7.89 -15.02
C TYR A 8 -10.89 -8.52 -14.47
N TYR A 9 -12.02 -8.36 -15.15
CA TYR A 9 -13.25 -9.07 -14.80
C TYR A 9 -13.12 -10.59 -14.94
N GLU A 10 -12.42 -11.06 -15.97
CA GLU A 10 -12.13 -12.48 -16.16
C GLU A 10 -11.25 -13.03 -15.04
N LEU A 11 -10.25 -12.25 -14.60
CA LEU A 11 -9.35 -12.61 -13.50
C LEU A 11 -10.04 -12.65 -12.12
N GLN A 12 -11.12 -11.91 -11.91
CA GLN A 12 -11.84 -11.93 -10.63
C GLN A 12 -12.34 -13.32 -10.22
N ASN A 13 -12.67 -14.16 -11.19
CA ASN A 13 -13.19 -15.52 -10.98
C ASN A 13 -12.09 -16.54 -10.65
N LEU A 14 -10.82 -16.19 -10.79
CA LEU A 14 -9.70 -17.04 -10.45
C LEU A 14 -9.46 -17.06 -8.93
N ASN A 15 -8.89 -18.13 -8.41
CA ASN A 15 -8.40 -18.15 -7.03
C ASN A 15 -7.09 -17.33 -6.91
N ASP A 16 -6.68 -17.03 -5.67
CA ASP A 16 -5.53 -16.15 -5.42
C ASP A 16 -4.22 -16.70 -6.01
N LYS A 17 -4.04 -18.02 -6.02
CA LYS A 17 -2.86 -18.65 -6.61
C LYS A 17 -2.81 -18.41 -8.13
N GLU A 18 -3.93 -18.63 -8.81
CA GLU A 18 -4.04 -18.41 -10.27
C GLU A 18 -3.83 -16.93 -10.62
N LYS A 19 -4.36 -16.02 -9.81
CA LYS A 19 -4.10 -14.57 -9.94
C LYS A 19 -2.62 -14.23 -9.76
N MET A 20 -1.99 -14.79 -8.72
CA MET A 20 -0.56 -14.62 -8.48
C MET A 20 0.27 -15.09 -9.67
N ASP A 21 0.02 -16.30 -10.18
CA ASP A 21 0.75 -16.89 -11.30
C ASP A 21 0.58 -16.05 -12.58
N TYR A 22 -0.64 -15.54 -12.81
CA TYR A 22 -0.91 -14.64 -13.92
C TYR A 22 -0.08 -13.33 -13.80
N PHE A 23 -0.14 -12.65 -12.65
CA PHE A 23 0.56 -11.38 -12.48
C PHE A 23 2.09 -11.53 -12.46
N ARG A 24 2.64 -12.63 -11.94
CA ARG A 24 4.07 -12.93 -12.06
C ARG A 24 4.51 -13.05 -13.51
N ALA A 25 3.70 -13.69 -14.35
CA ALA A 25 4.00 -13.81 -15.78
C ALA A 25 3.92 -12.47 -16.52
N VAL A 26 2.99 -11.60 -16.13
CA VAL A 26 2.80 -10.28 -16.77
C VAL A 26 3.80 -9.23 -16.25
N TYR A 27 4.14 -9.28 -14.96
CA TYR A 27 5.01 -8.31 -14.29
C TYR A 27 6.16 -9.01 -13.53
N PRO A 28 7.11 -9.65 -14.25
CA PRO A 28 8.20 -10.41 -13.63
C PRO A 28 9.18 -9.53 -12.82
N ASN A 29 9.11 -8.23 -13.01
CA ASN A 29 9.89 -7.22 -12.30
C ASN A 29 9.33 -6.87 -10.91
N LEU A 30 8.09 -7.27 -10.60
CA LEU A 30 7.47 -7.04 -9.30
C LEU A 30 7.66 -8.23 -8.38
N ASN A 31 7.88 -7.97 -7.09
CA ASN A 31 7.97 -9.05 -6.10
C ASN A 31 6.56 -9.54 -5.68
N ASP A 32 6.51 -10.73 -5.09
CA ASP A 32 5.26 -11.39 -4.70
C ASP A 32 4.42 -10.58 -3.71
N ASN A 33 5.04 -9.84 -2.80
CA ASN A 33 4.32 -9.00 -1.85
C ASN A 33 3.55 -7.89 -2.57
N ILE A 34 4.19 -7.24 -3.54
CA ILE A 34 3.52 -6.20 -4.35
C ILE A 34 2.42 -6.81 -5.20
N ILE A 35 2.69 -7.93 -5.86
CA ILE A 35 1.68 -8.64 -6.66
C ILE A 35 0.47 -8.98 -5.79
N TYR A 36 0.67 -9.60 -4.64
CA TYR A 36 -0.43 -10.03 -3.79
C TYR A 36 -1.20 -8.86 -3.18
N TYR A 37 -0.50 -7.98 -2.46
CA TYR A 37 -1.17 -6.93 -1.69
C TYR A 37 -1.72 -5.80 -2.55
N PHE A 38 -1.10 -5.49 -3.68
CA PHE A 38 -1.52 -4.39 -4.52
C PHE A 38 -2.38 -4.85 -5.71
N LEU A 39 -2.01 -5.95 -6.40
CA LEU A 39 -2.71 -6.39 -7.60
C LEU A 39 -3.84 -7.38 -7.28
N VAL A 40 -3.54 -8.46 -6.56
CA VAL A 40 -4.51 -9.54 -6.32
C VAL A 40 -5.63 -9.08 -5.39
N ARG A 41 -5.28 -8.47 -4.25
CA ARG A 41 -6.27 -8.05 -3.24
C ARG A 41 -7.18 -6.92 -3.69
N HIS A 42 -6.71 -6.05 -4.57
CA HIS A 42 -7.47 -4.91 -5.07
C HIS A 42 -8.06 -5.12 -6.47
N LEU A 43 -7.97 -6.34 -6.99
CA LEU A 43 -8.52 -6.66 -8.29
C LEU A 43 -10.03 -6.37 -8.33
N GLY A 44 -10.45 -5.50 -9.26
CA GLY A 44 -11.86 -5.09 -9.40
C GLY A 44 -12.25 -3.84 -8.62
N THR A 45 -11.35 -3.19 -7.88
CA THR A 45 -11.62 -1.90 -7.25
C THR A 45 -11.25 -0.75 -8.19
N GLU A 46 -12.11 0.28 -8.27
CA GLU A 46 -11.89 1.42 -9.19
C GLU A 46 -10.56 2.13 -8.95
N PHE A 47 -10.19 2.32 -7.70
CA PHE A 47 -8.97 3.06 -7.37
C PHE A 47 -7.69 2.37 -7.86
N VAL A 48 -7.66 1.05 -7.93
CA VAL A 48 -6.54 0.30 -8.51
C VAL A 48 -6.35 0.66 -9.98
N TYR A 49 -7.44 0.85 -10.71
CA TYR A 49 -7.37 1.22 -12.12
C TYR A 49 -6.83 2.64 -12.32
N GLU A 50 -7.16 3.57 -11.44
CA GLU A 50 -6.63 4.94 -11.50
C GLU A 50 -5.13 4.95 -11.24
N GLU A 51 -4.66 4.29 -10.18
CA GLU A 51 -3.24 4.19 -9.87
C GLU A 51 -2.46 3.42 -10.95
N PHE A 52 -3.03 2.31 -11.47
CA PHE A 52 -2.45 1.56 -12.57
C PHE A 52 -2.34 2.36 -13.87
N SER A 53 -3.29 3.26 -14.14
CA SER A 53 -3.24 4.10 -15.34
C SER A 53 -2.09 5.11 -15.31
N GLN A 54 -1.61 5.45 -14.11
CA GLN A 54 -0.52 6.40 -13.89
C GLN A 54 0.86 5.72 -13.86
N LEU A 55 0.91 4.39 -13.64
CA LEU A 55 2.14 3.61 -13.54
C LEU A 55 2.28 2.64 -14.71
N ASN A 56 3.39 2.71 -15.44
CA ASN A 56 3.75 1.66 -16.38
C ASN A 56 4.44 0.53 -15.63
N LEU A 57 3.66 -0.39 -15.06
CA LEU A 57 4.17 -1.47 -14.20
C LEU A 57 5.23 -2.35 -14.86
N SER A 58 5.24 -2.47 -16.20
CA SER A 58 6.28 -3.21 -16.92
C SER A 58 7.65 -2.52 -16.87
N LYS A 59 7.66 -1.21 -16.62
CA LYS A 59 8.87 -0.40 -16.46
C LYS A 59 9.19 -0.06 -15.01
N CYS A 60 8.33 -0.48 -14.07
CA CYS A 60 8.56 -0.20 -12.66
C CYS A 60 9.54 -1.21 -12.05
N TYR A 61 10.22 -0.76 -11.02
CA TYR A 61 10.92 -1.62 -10.06
C TYR A 61 10.51 -1.25 -8.64
N VAL A 62 10.73 -2.17 -7.73
CA VAL A 62 10.38 -2.00 -6.32
C VAL A 62 11.64 -1.88 -5.49
N GLU A 63 11.74 -0.79 -4.75
CA GLU A 63 12.77 -0.55 -3.75
C GLU A 63 12.17 -0.78 -2.36
N GLU A 64 12.88 -1.50 -1.50
CA GLU A 64 12.51 -1.66 -0.09
C GLU A 64 13.32 -0.67 0.74
N LEU A 65 12.64 0.16 1.51
CA LEU A 65 13.26 1.14 2.40
C LEU A 65 12.84 0.92 3.84
N GLU A 66 13.73 1.26 4.77
CA GLU A 66 13.43 1.41 6.18
C GLU A 66 13.39 2.88 6.54
N LEU A 67 12.25 3.36 7.01
CA LEU A 67 12.04 4.74 7.42
C LEU A 67 11.92 4.86 8.93
N SER A 68 12.54 5.90 9.50
CA SER A 68 12.37 6.27 10.89
C SER A 68 10.96 6.82 11.17
N ASN A 69 10.59 6.87 12.45
CA ASN A 69 9.33 7.46 12.90
C ASN A 69 9.09 8.87 12.34
N ASN A 70 10.12 9.70 12.28
CA ASN A 70 10.00 11.05 11.72
C ASN A 70 9.71 11.02 10.21
N GLN A 71 10.41 10.18 9.47
CA GLN A 71 10.21 10.05 8.02
C GLN A 71 8.83 9.48 7.65
N ILE A 72 8.21 8.68 8.53
CA ILE A 72 6.84 8.19 8.35
C ILE A 72 5.83 9.36 8.26
N PHE A 73 6.07 10.45 9.00
CA PHE A 73 5.20 11.63 8.91
C PHE A 73 5.36 12.44 7.62
N GLU A 74 6.43 12.22 6.87
CA GLU A 74 6.69 12.89 5.58
C GLU A 74 5.97 12.22 4.41
N ILE A 75 5.48 10.97 4.57
CA ILE A 75 4.71 10.27 3.52
C ILE A 75 3.36 10.96 3.37
N GLU A 76 2.96 11.31 2.18
CA GLU A 76 1.62 11.84 1.88
C GLU A 76 0.60 10.71 1.69
N TYR A 77 -0.65 10.96 2.07
CA TYR A 77 -1.76 10.07 1.73
C TYR A 77 -2.14 10.24 0.25
N ALA A 78 -2.67 9.19 -0.36
CA ALA A 78 -3.22 9.27 -1.70
C ALA A 78 -4.38 10.29 -1.76
N ASP A 79 -4.54 10.95 -2.90
CA ASP A 79 -5.55 12.01 -3.09
C ASP A 79 -6.99 11.53 -2.89
N PHE A 80 -7.27 10.26 -3.18
CA PHE A 80 -8.58 9.64 -2.94
C PHE A 80 -8.88 9.39 -1.45
N CYS A 81 -7.89 9.50 -0.56
CA CYS A 81 -8.10 9.34 0.87
C CYS A 81 -8.73 10.61 1.44
N SER A 82 -10.01 10.52 1.83
CA SER A 82 -10.76 11.63 2.42
C SER A 82 -10.32 11.99 3.85
N PHE A 83 -9.58 11.13 4.52
CA PHE A 83 -9.13 11.32 5.88
C PHE A 83 -7.74 11.97 5.93
N LYS A 84 -7.70 13.24 6.28
CA LYS A 84 -6.43 13.95 6.46
C LYS A 84 -6.01 14.10 7.93
N ASN A 85 -6.87 13.73 8.88
CA ASN A 85 -6.63 13.91 10.31
C ASN A 85 -6.51 12.58 11.05
N GLU A 86 -5.39 12.40 11.74
CA GLU A 86 -5.17 11.29 12.68
C GLU A 86 -5.74 11.68 14.03
N THR A 87 -6.98 11.31 14.34
CA THR A 87 -7.67 11.62 15.60
C THR A 87 -7.64 10.45 16.56
N VAL A 88 -7.71 10.73 17.86
CA VAL A 88 -7.83 9.70 18.92
C VAL A 88 -9.07 8.81 18.68
N GLN A 89 -10.17 9.40 18.23
CA GLN A 89 -11.39 8.66 17.94
C GLN A 89 -11.18 7.62 16.83
N TYR A 90 -10.44 7.97 15.78
CA TYR A 90 -10.12 7.04 14.70
C TYR A 90 -9.18 5.92 15.17
N TYR A 91 -8.21 6.26 16.01
CA TYR A 91 -7.35 5.29 16.65
C TYR A 91 -8.15 4.22 17.41
N ASN A 92 -9.12 4.64 18.22
CA ASN A 92 -9.96 3.72 18.97
C ASN A 92 -10.76 2.78 18.05
N ILE A 93 -11.35 3.32 16.99
CA ILE A 93 -12.05 2.51 15.98
C ILE A 93 -11.12 1.50 15.31
N LEU A 94 -9.94 1.91 14.91
CA LEU A 94 -8.96 1.02 14.28
C LEU A 94 -8.46 -0.08 15.22
N ASN A 95 -8.25 0.25 16.49
CA ASN A 95 -7.79 -0.70 17.50
C ASN A 95 -8.84 -1.76 17.80
N GLU A 96 -10.13 -1.44 17.70
CA GLU A 96 -11.23 -2.39 17.83
C GLU A 96 -11.40 -3.28 16.60
N VAL A 97 -11.23 -2.71 15.40
CA VAL A 97 -11.54 -3.38 14.13
C VAL A 97 -10.34 -4.17 13.59
N ALA A 98 -9.13 -3.75 13.90
CA ALA A 98 -7.93 -4.29 13.29
C ALA A 98 -6.76 -4.54 14.29
N PRO A 99 -7.00 -5.24 15.42
CA PRO A 99 -5.96 -5.48 16.42
C PRO A 99 -4.74 -6.22 15.86
N ASN A 100 -4.89 -6.92 14.72
CA ASN A 100 -3.83 -7.73 14.10
C ASN A 100 -2.93 -6.94 13.15
N TYR A 101 -3.20 -5.67 12.88
CA TYR A 101 -2.35 -4.89 11.97
C TYR A 101 -1.06 -4.40 12.63
N PHE A 102 -0.97 -4.49 13.95
CA PHE A 102 0.11 -3.88 14.71
C PHE A 102 0.64 -4.81 15.83
N ILE A 103 1.18 -5.98 15.45
CA ILE A 103 1.53 -7.02 16.43
C ILE A 103 2.88 -6.79 17.09
N THR A 104 3.84 -6.15 16.43
CA THR A 104 5.24 -6.07 16.87
C THR A 104 5.82 -4.66 16.93
N GLY A 105 4.97 -3.66 17.17
CA GLY A 105 5.38 -2.27 17.13
C GLY A 105 5.53 -1.67 15.73
N THR A 106 5.06 -2.40 14.72
CA THR A 106 5.00 -1.97 13.32
C THR A 106 3.82 -2.64 12.61
N TRP A 107 3.57 -2.27 11.36
CA TRP A 107 2.51 -2.90 10.56
C TRP A 107 2.87 -4.32 10.08
N THR A 108 1.85 -5.15 9.89
CA THR A 108 2.01 -6.54 9.44
C THR A 108 1.99 -6.71 7.93
N GLY A 109 1.57 -5.70 7.17
CA GLY A 109 1.53 -5.72 5.71
C GLY A 109 2.31 -4.55 5.10
N PRO A 110 2.70 -4.63 3.83
CA PRO A 110 3.47 -3.57 3.19
C PRO A 110 2.67 -2.27 3.12
N ILE A 111 3.36 -1.15 3.27
CA ILE A 111 2.89 0.14 2.77
C ILE A 111 3.59 0.36 1.45
N LEU A 112 2.80 0.59 0.42
CA LEU A 112 3.28 0.80 -0.93
C LEU A 112 3.20 2.28 -1.25
N THR A 113 4.33 2.85 -1.65
CA THR A 113 4.45 4.27 -2.00
C THR A 113 4.98 4.44 -3.42
N THR A 114 4.79 5.62 -3.97
CA THR A 114 5.42 6.06 -5.21
C THR A 114 5.91 7.50 -5.05
N PRO A 115 7.02 7.92 -5.67
CA PRO A 115 7.46 9.30 -5.67
C PRO A 115 6.51 10.18 -6.50
N ARG A 116 6.06 11.29 -5.90
CA ARG A 116 5.31 12.36 -6.58
C ARG A 116 5.78 13.70 -6.02
N ASN A 117 6.15 14.65 -6.86
CA ASN A 117 6.57 16.00 -6.44
C ASN A 117 7.63 16.00 -5.32
N ASN A 118 8.65 15.16 -5.44
CA ASN A 118 9.74 14.96 -4.46
C ASN A 118 9.32 14.42 -3.09
N LYS A 119 8.11 13.87 -2.97
CA LYS A 119 7.62 13.21 -1.77
C LYS A 119 7.20 11.79 -2.06
N LEU A 120 7.12 10.96 -1.04
CA LEU A 120 6.51 9.64 -1.13
C LEU A 120 5.01 9.77 -0.87
N VAL A 121 4.20 9.22 -1.77
CA VAL A 121 2.74 9.15 -1.63
C VAL A 121 2.33 7.71 -1.45
N ALA A 122 1.57 7.41 -0.42
CA ALA A 122 1.07 6.06 -0.16
C ALA A 122 -0.06 5.73 -1.14
N ILE A 123 0.20 4.80 -2.07
CA ILE A 123 -0.79 4.31 -3.03
C ILE A 123 -1.55 3.09 -2.53
N ASP A 124 -0.99 2.34 -1.58
CA ASP A 124 -1.68 1.32 -0.79
C ASP A 124 -1.18 1.31 0.65
N GLY A 125 -2.01 0.83 1.57
CA GLY A 125 -1.71 0.81 2.99
C GLY A 125 -1.96 2.13 3.71
N ASN A 126 -2.77 3.03 3.15
CA ASN A 126 -3.09 4.33 3.76
C ASN A 126 -3.68 4.19 5.18
N ASN A 127 -4.54 3.18 5.42
CA ASN A 127 -5.07 2.92 6.76
C ASN A 127 -3.97 2.45 7.73
N ARG A 128 -3.03 1.63 7.28
CA ARG A 128 -1.88 1.19 8.09
C ARG A 128 -0.95 2.36 8.43
N LEU A 129 -0.68 3.22 7.45
CA LEU A 129 0.10 4.45 7.65
C LEU A 129 -0.57 5.36 8.68
N ARG A 130 -1.87 5.59 8.54
CA ARG A 130 -2.65 6.41 9.45
C ARG A 130 -2.65 5.83 10.86
N MET A 131 -2.81 4.52 10.99
CA MET A 131 -2.77 3.84 12.28
C MET A 131 -1.42 4.02 12.98
N LEU A 132 -0.31 3.80 12.29
CA LEU A 132 1.02 4.01 12.86
C LEU A 132 1.21 5.46 13.32
N ARG A 133 0.79 6.43 12.53
CA ARG A 133 0.85 7.85 12.93
C ARG A 133 0.01 8.15 14.17
N CYS A 134 -1.18 7.55 14.28
CA CYS A 134 -2.00 7.68 15.48
C CYS A 134 -1.31 7.07 16.71
N TYR A 135 -0.67 5.90 16.58
CA TYR A 135 0.11 5.29 17.64
C TYR A 135 1.27 6.17 18.07
N LEU A 136 2.04 6.68 17.13
CA LEU A 136 3.17 7.58 17.39
C LEU A 136 2.77 8.88 18.10
N LYS A 137 1.60 9.43 17.79
CA LYS A 137 1.12 10.69 18.36
C LYS A 137 0.43 10.56 19.71
N HIS A 138 -0.28 9.45 19.93
CA HIS A 138 -1.29 9.40 20.99
C HIS A 138 -1.11 8.25 21.98
N THR A 139 -0.07 7.43 21.84
CA THR A 139 0.15 6.30 22.75
C THR A 139 1.61 6.20 23.18
N ASN A 140 1.82 5.54 24.32
CA ASN A 140 3.14 5.16 24.82
C ASN A 140 3.42 3.67 24.51
N MET A 141 2.76 3.10 23.53
CA MET A 141 3.01 1.71 23.15
C MET A 141 4.41 1.55 22.57
N PRO A 142 5.07 0.42 22.81
CA PRO A 142 6.37 0.13 22.21
C PRO A 142 6.23 0.05 20.70
N ILE A 143 6.82 1.01 20.00
CA ILE A 143 6.84 1.12 18.55
C ILE A 143 8.29 0.96 18.09
N CYS A 144 8.49 0.26 16.98
CA CYS A 144 9.81 0.13 16.37
C CYS A 144 10.35 1.50 15.95
N ASP A 145 11.68 1.67 15.99
CA ASP A 145 12.32 2.91 15.55
C ASP A 145 12.30 3.07 14.03
N LYS A 146 12.16 1.95 13.32
CA LYS A 146 12.15 1.90 11.86
C LYS A 146 11.02 1.02 11.34
N HIS A 147 10.51 1.40 10.19
CA HIS A 147 9.39 0.74 9.52
C HIS A 147 9.73 0.50 8.06
N ARG A 148 9.46 -0.73 7.62
CA ARG A 148 9.66 -1.14 6.22
C ARG A 148 8.54 -0.60 5.35
N ILE A 149 8.90 0.00 4.22
CA ILE A 149 8.01 0.40 3.15
C ILE A 149 8.51 -0.11 1.80
N TYR A 150 7.61 -0.17 0.84
CA TYR A 150 7.95 -0.43 -0.56
C TYR A 150 7.72 0.83 -1.38
N VAL A 151 8.68 1.14 -2.25
CA VAL A 151 8.61 2.27 -3.17
C VAL A 151 8.60 1.72 -4.59
N ILE A 152 7.49 1.95 -5.31
CA ILE A 152 7.44 1.69 -6.75
C ILE A 152 8.05 2.89 -7.46
N ARG A 153 9.14 2.64 -8.19
CA ARG A 153 9.80 3.62 -9.05
C ARG A 153 9.66 3.20 -10.50
N GLN A 154 9.54 4.16 -11.37
CA GLN A 154 9.49 3.95 -12.81
C GLN A 154 10.87 4.28 -13.40
N ASN A 155 11.37 3.38 -14.25
CA ASN A 155 12.55 3.66 -15.07
C ASN A 155 12.15 4.64 -16.18
N ASP A 156 12.96 5.64 -16.39
CA ASP A 156 12.82 6.64 -17.46
C ASP A 156 12.82 6.01 -18.86
#